data_a6d59563c2441928255cdd325dee203b
#
_entry.id   a6d59563c2441928255cdd325dee203b
#
_cell.length_a   1.000
_cell.length_b   1.000
_cell.length_c   1.000
_cell.angle_alpha   90.00
_cell.angle_beta   90.00
_cell.angle_gamma   90.00
#
_symmetry.space_group_name_H-M   'P 1'
#
loop_
_entity.id
_entity.type
_entity.pdbx_description
1 polymer ?
#
loop_
_entity_poly.entity_id
_entity_poly.type
_entity_poly.pdbx_seq_one_letter_code
_entity_poly.pdbx_strand_id
1 'polypeptide(L)'
;MTNSLAEGTRRKSRIKRLRKLRTSIAEKGLDALLLSQPENLLYLSGFTGSSGWLLTSEQNAILATDFRYVEQAKGESSDFEIIQTKRELHNWLPGLASDLGWHKLGFEANFISYDSSRKLSEAIKTKQVNLELVPTTGIVEQLRSIKEPEELGFITKAVELVDAAFEQAKAIIRPGITEKEAAWEIEKILRQEGSEGIPFEIIVASGPNSALPHARPTEKTICSGEPVLIDMGARISGYCSDFSRTLFLGKADKTFQEIYNIVLKAQTTAIEGIESGMDTSQADRLARSIIEQAGYGDVFGHGLGHGVGLAVHEFPMLGPSSSDLLADGMVFTIEPGIYLAGQGGVRIEDMVVLENGKARVLTKARKNSFQLPTFSNQQKSQREDRMFNREVTK
;
A
#
# COMPACT_ATOMS: atom_id res chain seq x y z
N MET A 1 -30.74 8.20 -2.49
CA MET A 1 -30.98 6.79 -2.10
C MET A 1 -29.69 5.94 -2.15
N THR A 2 -28.78 6.13 -3.11
CA THR A 2 -27.53 5.36 -3.22
C THR A 2 -26.54 5.55 -2.06
N ASN A 3 -26.39 6.76 -1.53
CA ASN A 3 -25.46 7.04 -0.40
C ASN A 3 -25.90 6.36 0.92
N SER A 4 -27.18 6.32 1.23
CA SER A 4 -27.70 5.71 2.46
C SER A 4 -27.55 4.18 2.49
N LEU A 5 -27.68 3.51 1.34
CA LEU A 5 -27.47 2.06 1.22
C LEU A 5 -25.99 1.69 1.35
N ALA A 6 -25.08 2.50 0.77
CA ALA A 6 -23.65 2.30 0.90
C ALA A 6 -23.16 2.50 2.35
N GLU A 7 -23.69 3.53 3.04
CA GLU A 7 -23.41 3.79 4.46
C GLU A 7 -23.87 2.63 5.34
N GLY A 8 -25.07 2.10 5.11
CA GLY A 8 -25.59 0.93 5.81
C GLY A 8 -24.72 -0.32 5.65
N THR A 9 -24.15 -0.53 4.48
CA THR A 9 -23.26 -1.65 4.20
C THR A 9 -21.92 -1.49 4.94
N ARG A 10 -21.30 -0.31 4.87
CA ARG A 10 -20.05 0.01 5.58
C ARG A 10 -20.21 -0.17 7.10
N ARG A 11 -21.32 0.27 7.65
CA ARG A 11 -21.62 0.10 9.06
C ARG A 11 -21.70 -1.38 9.46
N LYS A 12 -22.36 -2.21 8.66
CA LYS A 12 -22.43 -3.67 8.89
C LYS A 12 -21.05 -4.32 8.88
N SER A 13 -20.19 -3.93 7.93
CA SER A 13 -18.80 -4.40 7.86
C SER A 13 -18.01 -4.01 9.11
N ARG A 14 -18.09 -2.74 9.57
CA ARG A 14 -17.43 -2.29 10.81
C ARG A 14 -17.86 -3.10 12.03
N ILE A 15 -19.16 -3.34 12.21
CA ILE A 15 -19.69 -4.16 13.32
C ILE A 15 -19.13 -5.59 13.26
N LYS A 16 -19.03 -6.19 12.08
CA LYS A 16 -18.46 -7.53 11.90
C LYS A 16 -16.97 -7.54 12.25
N ARG A 17 -16.21 -6.53 11.83
CA ARG A 17 -14.78 -6.35 12.14
C ARG A 17 -14.53 -6.21 13.63
N LEU A 18 -15.34 -5.39 14.32
CA LEU A 18 -15.29 -5.25 15.78
C LEU A 18 -15.57 -6.58 16.51
N ARG A 19 -16.52 -7.39 16.03
CA ARG A 19 -16.78 -8.71 16.62
C ARG A 19 -15.56 -9.62 16.50
N LYS A 20 -14.94 -9.68 15.31
CA LYS A 20 -13.70 -10.46 15.10
C LYS A 20 -12.57 -9.98 16.01
N LEU A 21 -12.39 -8.65 16.10
CA LEU A 21 -11.40 -8.06 16.99
C LEU A 21 -11.62 -8.44 18.46
N ARG A 22 -12.86 -8.39 18.94
CA ARG A 22 -13.21 -8.82 20.30
C ARG A 22 -12.87 -10.27 20.56
N THR A 23 -13.09 -11.17 19.59
CA THR A 23 -12.66 -12.56 19.68
C THR A 23 -11.15 -12.66 19.88
N SER A 24 -10.36 -11.94 19.04
CA SER A 24 -8.89 -11.95 19.15
C SER A 24 -8.38 -11.35 20.46
N ILE A 25 -9.04 -10.32 21.01
CA ILE A 25 -8.74 -9.74 22.33
C ILE A 25 -8.94 -10.79 23.42
N ALA A 26 -10.09 -11.50 23.41
CA ALA A 26 -10.41 -12.53 24.39
C ALA A 26 -9.45 -13.74 24.32
N GLU A 27 -9.12 -14.22 23.10
CA GLU A 27 -8.17 -15.30 22.88
C GLU A 27 -6.77 -14.98 23.42
N LYS A 28 -6.37 -13.70 23.42
CA LYS A 28 -5.10 -13.23 23.99
C LYS A 28 -5.17 -12.94 25.50
N GLY A 29 -6.32 -13.13 26.13
CA GLY A 29 -6.53 -12.86 27.55
C GLY A 29 -6.39 -11.38 27.93
N LEU A 30 -6.75 -10.47 27.03
CA LEU A 30 -6.73 -9.04 27.23
C LEU A 30 -8.12 -8.53 27.60
N ASP A 31 -8.21 -7.53 28.48
CA ASP A 31 -9.47 -6.85 28.79
C ASP A 31 -9.85 -5.84 27.72
N ALA A 32 -8.84 -5.16 27.15
CA ALA A 32 -9.03 -4.19 26.08
C ALA A 32 -7.78 -4.10 25.18
N LEU A 33 -7.97 -3.49 24.01
CA LEU A 33 -6.90 -3.16 23.07
C LEU A 33 -6.92 -1.67 22.75
N LEU A 34 -5.74 -1.05 22.84
CA LEU A 34 -5.48 0.32 22.44
C LEU A 34 -4.85 0.36 21.06
N LEU A 35 -5.49 1.05 20.14
CA LEU A 35 -5.05 1.21 18.75
C LEU A 35 -4.82 2.70 18.44
N SER A 36 -3.82 2.97 17.62
CA SER A 36 -3.44 4.32 17.22
C SER A 36 -2.94 4.43 15.78
N GLN A 37 -2.71 3.29 15.12
CA GLN A 37 -2.35 3.27 13.71
C GLN A 37 -3.53 3.78 12.86
N PRO A 38 -3.34 4.81 12.02
CA PRO A 38 -4.44 5.44 11.25
C PRO A 38 -5.25 4.45 10.42
N GLU A 39 -4.58 3.50 9.75
CA GLU A 39 -5.23 2.48 8.94
C GLU A 39 -6.13 1.56 9.78
N ASN A 40 -5.72 1.24 11.02
CA ASN A 40 -6.52 0.43 11.93
C ASN A 40 -7.73 1.20 12.48
N LEU A 41 -7.55 2.51 12.76
CA LEU A 41 -8.65 3.39 13.14
C LEU A 41 -9.68 3.49 12.00
N LEU A 42 -9.23 3.77 10.78
CA LEU A 42 -10.08 3.83 9.60
C LEU A 42 -10.83 2.52 9.36
N TYR A 43 -10.13 1.38 9.41
CA TYR A 43 -10.69 0.05 9.20
C TYR A 43 -11.83 -0.30 10.15
N LEU A 44 -11.66 0.01 11.44
CA LEU A 44 -12.59 -0.38 12.49
C LEU A 44 -13.70 0.63 12.73
N SER A 45 -13.38 1.93 12.69
CA SER A 45 -14.32 2.99 13.06
C SER A 45 -14.80 3.84 11.87
N GLY A 46 -14.06 3.85 10.78
CA GLY A 46 -14.29 4.78 9.67
C GLY A 46 -13.68 6.16 9.89
N PHE A 47 -12.97 6.39 11.00
CA PHE A 47 -12.38 7.67 11.33
C PHE A 47 -11.21 8.01 10.43
N THR A 48 -11.26 9.20 9.80
CA THR A 48 -10.24 9.69 8.87
C THR A 48 -9.34 10.78 9.44
N GLY A 49 -9.56 11.19 10.70
CA GLY A 49 -8.76 12.21 11.35
C GLY A 49 -7.33 11.75 11.66
N SER A 50 -6.39 12.70 11.67
CA SER A 50 -4.96 12.41 11.86
C SER A 50 -4.54 12.25 13.34
N SER A 51 -5.46 12.34 14.29
CA SER A 51 -5.17 12.22 15.73
C SER A 51 -6.34 11.53 16.44
N GLY A 52 -6.11 10.32 16.89
CA GLY A 52 -7.12 9.53 17.62
C GLY A 52 -6.51 8.29 18.25
N TRP A 53 -7.25 7.75 19.20
CA TRP A 53 -6.98 6.50 19.89
C TRP A 53 -8.27 5.69 19.88
N LEU A 54 -8.21 4.45 19.47
CA LEU A 54 -9.34 3.54 19.55
C LEU A 54 -9.12 2.56 20.69
N LEU A 55 -10.10 2.44 21.56
CA LEU A 55 -10.10 1.48 22.65
C LEU A 55 -11.28 0.53 22.48
N THR A 56 -10.98 -0.74 22.37
CA THR A 56 -11.99 -1.79 22.20
C THR A 56 -11.85 -2.83 23.28
N SER A 57 -12.95 -3.09 23.98
CA SER A 57 -13.11 -4.21 24.93
C SER A 57 -14.30 -5.08 24.50
N GLU A 58 -14.62 -6.09 25.29
CA GLU A 58 -15.84 -6.88 25.08
C GLU A 58 -17.08 -6.00 24.99
N GLN A 59 -17.19 -5.00 25.91
CA GLN A 59 -18.38 -4.16 26.06
C GLN A 59 -18.23 -2.78 25.44
N ASN A 60 -17.01 -2.24 25.37
CA ASN A 60 -16.77 -0.86 24.97
C ASN A 60 -16.19 -0.78 23.56
N ALA A 61 -16.54 0.30 22.86
CA ALA A 61 -15.90 0.75 21.64
C ALA A 61 -15.78 2.29 21.73
N ILE A 62 -14.60 2.79 22.05
CA ILE A 62 -14.34 4.18 22.36
C ILE A 62 -13.36 4.75 21.33
N LEU A 63 -13.70 5.92 20.78
CA LEU A 63 -12.78 6.73 19.98
C LEU A 63 -12.44 7.99 20.75
N ALA A 64 -11.23 8.04 21.27
CA ALA A 64 -10.70 9.19 22.00
C ALA A 64 -9.90 10.09 21.05
N THR A 65 -10.27 11.37 20.97
CA THR A 65 -9.62 12.34 20.10
C THR A 65 -9.54 13.72 20.73
N ASP A 66 -8.81 14.65 20.14
CA ASP A 66 -8.74 16.01 20.62
C ASP A 66 -9.88 16.91 20.04
N PHE A 67 -10.00 18.12 20.58
CA PHE A 67 -11.09 19.04 20.23
C PHE A 67 -11.24 19.33 18.71
N ARG A 68 -10.17 19.18 17.94
CA ARG A 68 -10.17 19.46 16.50
C ARG A 68 -11.00 18.45 15.71
N TYR A 69 -11.13 17.24 16.23
CA TYR A 69 -11.72 16.09 15.52
C TYR A 69 -13.01 15.57 16.15
N VAL A 70 -13.48 16.12 17.27
CA VAL A 70 -14.68 15.61 17.98
C VAL A 70 -15.91 15.57 17.06
N GLU A 71 -16.18 16.66 16.34
CA GLU A 71 -17.35 16.72 15.45
C GLU A 71 -17.21 15.79 14.24
N GLN A 72 -16.01 15.70 13.67
CA GLN A 72 -15.72 14.75 12.61
C GLN A 72 -15.91 13.30 13.09
N ALA A 73 -15.38 12.95 14.25
CA ALA A 73 -15.51 11.62 14.86
C ALA A 73 -16.96 11.23 15.10
N LYS A 74 -17.80 12.15 15.59
CA LYS A 74 -19.25 11.92 15.75
C LYS A 74 -19.93 11.61 14.41
N GLY A 75 -19.52 12.29 13.34
CA GLY A 75 -20.08 12.07 12.00
C GLY A 75 -19.64 10.75 11.37
N GLU A 76 -18.36 10.38 11.50
CA GLU A 76 -17.75 9.25 10.82
C GLU A 76 -17.88 7.93 11.61
N SER A 77 -17.90 7.98 12.94
CA SER A 77 -17.77 6.84 13.86
C SER A 77 -18.95 6.70 14.81
N SER A 78 -20.16 6.76 14.27
CA SER A 78 -21.42 6.73 15.07
C SER A 78 -21.61 5.46 15.91
N ASP A 79 -20.87 4.39 15.65
CA ASP A 79 -20.90 3.15 16.43
C ASP A 79 -19.93 3.15 17.64
N PHE A 80 -19.23 4.28 17.85
CA PHE A 80 -18.25 4.46 18.92
C PHE A 80 -18.68 5.55 19.89
N GLU A 81 -18.35 5.37 21.15
CA GLU A 81 -18.40 6.45 22.14
C GLU A 81 -17.25 7.43 21.85
N ILE A 82 -17.57 8.70 21.64
CA ILE A 82 -16.57 9.73 21.32
C ILE A 82 -16.17 10.45 22.61
N ILE A 83 -14.90 10.32 22.98
CA ILE A 83 -14.33 10.99 24.16
C ILE A 83 -13.36 12.07 23.70
N GLN A 84 -13.63 13.32 24.15
CA GLN A 84 -12.65 14.39 23.97
C GLN A 84 -11.55 14.29 25.01
N THR A 85 -10.30 14.16 24.58
CA THR A 85 -9.13 14.03 25.46
C THR A 85 -8.11 15.14 25.21
N LYS A 86 -7.18 15.28 26.15
CA LYS A 86 -5.91 15.99 25.93
C LYS A 86 -4.96 15.05 25.18
N ARG A 87 -4.05 15.60 24.36
CA ARG A 87 -3.16 14.83 23.48
C ARG A 87 -2.35 13.72 24.17
N GLU A 88 -1.92 13.96 25.40
CA GLU A 88 -1.00 13.08 26.11
C GLU A 88 -1.74 11.88 26.72
N LEU A 89 -1.55 10.71 26.12
CA LEU A 89 -2.18 9.43 26.47
C LEU A 89 -2.08 9.12 27.99
N HIS A 90 -0.91 9.32 28.59
CA HIS A 90 -0.62 9.04 30.00
C HIS A 90 -1.44 9.89 31.00
N ASN A 91 -2.03 11.01 30.56
CA ASN A 91 -2.83 11.87 31.45
C ASN A 91 -4.22 11.32 31.71
N TRP A 92 -4.85 10.68 30.76
CA TRP A 92 -6.26 10.27 30.81
C TRP A 92 -6.47 8.75 30.82
N LEU A 93 -5.65 7.98 30.07
CA LEU A 93 -5.87 6.54 29.90
C LEU A 93 -5.84 5.74 31.21
N PRO A 94 -4.90 5.96 32.16
CA PRO A 94 -4.91 5.21 33.41
C PRO A 94 -6.19 5.38 34.22
N GLY A 95 -6.77 6.59 34.23
CA GLY A 95 -8.06 6.87 34.89
C GLY A 95 -9.19 6.13 34.19
N LEU A 96 -9.29 6.26 32.87
CA LEU A 96 -10.32 5.56 32.09
C LEU A 96 -10.25 4.04 32.26
N ALA A 97 -9.05 3.46 32.24
CA ALA A 97 -8.86 2.01 32.43
C ALA A 97 -9.34 1.55 33.83
N SER A 98 -9.05 2.35 34.86
CA SER A 98 -9.53 2.09 36.23
C SER A 98 -11.04 2.16 36.32
N ASP A 99 -11.66 3.19 35.74
CA ASP A 99 -13.12 3.40 35.76
C ASP A 99 -13.86 2.26 35.03
N LEU A 100 -13.26 1.68 33.99
CA LEU A 100 -13.81 0.58 33.21
C LEU A 100 -13.39 -0.80 33.73
N GLY A 101 -12.59 -0.87 34.81
CA GLY A 101 -12.15 -2.12 35.43
C GLY A 101 -11.20 -2.95 34.58
N TRP A 102 -10.43 -2.33 33.70
CA TRP A 102 -9.42 -3.06 32.89
C TRP A 102 -8.13 -3.29 33.68
N HIS A 103 -7.61 -4.51 33.61
CA HIS A 103 -6.38 -4.93 34.27
C HIS A 103 -5.28 -5.31 33.26
N LYS A 104 -5.65 -5.72 32.05
CA LYS A 104 -4.70 -6.06 30.96
C LYS A 104 -5.07 -5.34 29.69
N LEU A 105 -4.27 -4.31 29.36
CA LEU A 105 -4.45 -3.51 28.16
C LEU A 105 -3.40 -3.88 27.12
N GLY A 106 -3.84 -4.48 26.01
CA GLY A 106 -3.01 -4.65 24.82
C GLY A 106 -2.77 -3.31 24.12
N PHE A 107 -1.64 -3.12 23.50
CA PHE A 107 -1.34 -1.94 22.69
C PHE A 107 -0.50 -2.28 21.46
N GLU A 108 -0.59 -1.48 20.39
CA GLU A 108 0.17 -1.64 19.14
C GLU A 108 1.65 -1.33 19.37
N ALA A 109 2.47 -2.36 19.59
CA ALA A 109 3.90 -2.20 19.87
C ALA A 109 4.70 -1.65 18.67
N ASN A 110 4.21 -1.88 17.44
CA ASN A 110 4.86 -1.40 16.22
C ASN A 110 4.56 0.09 15.94
N PHE A 111 3.57 0.68 16.61
CA PHE A 111 3.12 2.03 16.30
C PHE A 111 3.28 3.01 17.48
N ILE A 112 2.99 2.59 18.71
CA ILE A 112 3.18 3.42 19.90
C ILE A 112 4.68 3.62 20.16
N SER A 113 5.13 4.89 20.19
CA SER A 113 6.53 5.19 20.44
C SER A 113 6.99 4.71 21.82
N TYR A 114 8.27 4.36 21.94
CA TYR A 114 8.86 3.98 23.21
C TYR A 114 8.64 5.04 24.31
N ASP A 115 8.78 6.34 23.97
CA ASP A 115 8.55 7.42 24.94
C ASP A 115 7.10 7.47 25.43
N SER A 116 6.12 7.30 24.53
CA SER A 116 4.71 7.23 24.89
C SER A 116 4.40 6.04 25.80
N SER A 117 4.94 4.85 25.48
CA SER A 117 4.80 3.66 26.31
C SER A 117 5.45 3.80 27.68
N ARG A 118 6.66 4.38 27.73
CA ARG A 118 7.37 4.66 29.00
C ARG A 118 6.58 5.64 29.88
N LYS A 119 6.14 6.79 29.34
CA LYS A 119 5.33 7.78 30.07
C LYS A 119 4.03 7.19 30.59
N LEU A 120 3.38 6.35 29.80
CA LEU A 120 2.16 5.65 30.22
C LEU A 120 2.45 4.69 31.38
N SER A 121 3.51 3.90 31.30
CA SER A 121 3.94 2.99 32.38
C SER A 121 4.27 3.73 33.68
N GLU A 122 4.95 4.86 33.58
CA GLU A 122 5.26 5.73 34.74
C GLU A 122 4.00 6.32 35.35
N ALA A 123 3.04 6.76 34.52
CA ALA A 123 1.77 7.31 35.01
C ALA A 123 0.91 6.25 35.71
N ILE A 124 0.86 5.02 35.19
CA ILE A 124 0.18 3.88 35.82
C ILE A 124 0.75 3.63 37.22
N LYS A 125 2.08 3.55 37.34
CA LYS A 125 2.77 3.35 38.62
C LYS A 125 2.50 4.50 39.59
N THR A 126 2.65 5.75 39.15
CA THR A 126 2.46 6.94 39.99
C THR A 126 1.05 7.07 40.49
N LYS A 127 0.06 6.75 39.66
CA LYS A 127 -1.38 6.78 40.04
C LYS A 127 -1.84 5.50 40.76
N GLN A 128 -0.96 4.53 40.94
CA GLN A 128 -1.23 3.23 41.56
C GLN A 128 -2.41 2.48 40.91
N VAL A 129 -2.56 2.59 39.59
CA VAL A 129 -3.59 1.87 38.83
C VAL A 129 -3.14 0.43 38.63
N ASN A 130 -4.02 -0.53 38.90
CA ASN A 130 -3.77 -1.95 38.66
C ASN A 130 -4.00 -2.28 37.17
N LEU A 131 -3.07 -1.88 36.31
CA LEU A 131 -3.13 -2.06 34.86
C LEU A 131 -1.79 -2.57 34.32
N GLU A 132 -1.81 -3.73 33.71
CA GLU A 132 -0.70 -4.32 32.96
C GLU A 132 -0.78 -3.87 31.48
N LEU A 133 0.33 -3.34 30.94
CA LEU A 133 0.45 -3.03 29.53
C LEU A 133 1.08 -4.22 28.78
N VAL A 134 0.36 -4.77 27.82
CA VAL A 134 0.76 -5.94 27.04
C VAL A 134 1.08 -5.50 25.60
N PRO A 135 2.35 -5.56 25.17
CA PRO A 135 2.68 -5.24 23.77
C PRO A 135 2.09 -6.31 22.83
N THR A 136 1.40 -5.86 21.80
CA THR A 136 0.79 -6.72 20.78
C THR A 136 1.21 -6.30 19.39
N THR A 137 1.23 -7.26 18.46
CA THR A 137 1.53 -7.03 17.04
C THR A 137 0.58 -7.83 16.16
N GLY A 138 0.20 -7.28 15.01
CA GLY A 138 -0.48 -8.00 13.96
C GLY A 138 -1.97 -8.32 14.20
N ILE A 139 -2.60 -7.85 15.30
CA ILE A 139 -3.98 -8.25 15.64
C ILE A 139 -4.97 -7.72 14.59
N VAL A 140 -4.93 -6.43 14.28
CA VAL A 140 -5.83 -5.82 13.31
C VAL A 140 -5.32 -6.06 11.89
N GLU A 141 -4.01 -6.06 11.69
CA GLU A 141 -3.37 -6.29 10.41
C GLU A 141 -3.72 -7.67 9.84
N GLN A 142 -3.82 -8.70 10.66
CA GLN A 142 -4.31 -10.02 10.25
C GLN A 142 -5.78 -9.99 9.82
N LEU A 143 -6.64 -9.20 10.49
CA LEU A 143 -8.02 -9.02 10.05
C LEU A 143 -8.10 -8.29 8.71
N ARG A 144 -7.23 -7.30 8.48
CA ARG A 144 -7.13 -6.51 7.25
C ARG A 144 -6.54 -7.31 6.08
N SER A 145 -5.78 -8.37 6.34
CA SER A 145 -5.16 -9.17 5.27
C SER A 145 -6.21 -9.82 4.36
N ILE A 146 -7.35 -10.26 4.92
CA ILE A 146 -8.47 -10.86 4.18
C ILE A 146 -9.47 -9.77 3.81
N LYS A 147 -9.50 -9.38 2.55
CA LYS A 147 -10.34 -8.29 2.06
C LYS A 147 -11.80 -8.74 1.92
N GLU A 148 -12.71 -7.92 2.42
CA GLU A 148 -14.13 -8.07 2.17
C GLU A 148 -14.47 -7.58 0.74
N PRO A 149 -15.60 -8.00 0.13
CA PRO A 149 -15.93 -7.63 -1.26
C PRO A 149 -15.96 -6.11 -1.52
N GLU A 150 -16.36 -5.30 -0.54
CA GLU A 150 -16.35 -3.83 -0.65
C GLU A 150 -14.92 -3.28 -0.71
N GLU A 151 -14.01 -3.80 0.13
CA GLU A 151 -12.59 -3.43 0.15
C GLU A 151 -11.92 -3.77 -1.18
N LEU A 152 -12.17 -4.98 -1.68
CA LEU A 152 -11.69 -5.40 -3.00
C LEU A 152 -12.23 -4.50 -4.12
N GLY A 153 -13.46 -4.02 -3.99
CA GLY A 153 -14.05 -3.05 -4.92
C GLY A 153 -13.29 -1.71 -4.95
N PHE A 154 -12.83 -1.19 -3.80
CA PHE A 154 -12.02 0.03 -3.74
C PHE A 154 -10.62 -0.19 -4.29
N ILE A 155 -9.98 -1.29 -3.93
CA ILE A 155 -8.66 -1.67 -4.46
C ILE A 155 -8.72 -1.81 -5.99
N THR A 156 -9.74 -2.50 -6.52
CA THR A 156 -9.92 -2.66 -7.97
C THR A 156 -10.04 -1.31 -8.68
N LYS A 157 -10.78 -0.35 -8.11
CA LYS A 157 -10.89 1.00 -8.67
C LYS A 157 -9.56 1.75 -8.62
N ALA A 158 -8.79 1.61 -7.54
CA ALA A 158 -7.45 2.20 -7.46
C ALA A 158 -6.50 1.61 -8.51
N VAL A 159 -6.57 0.29 -8.75
CA VAL A 159 -5.81 -0.39 -9.82
C VAL A 159 -6.25 0.10 -11.21
N GLU A 160 -7.56 0.18 -11.49
CA GLU A 160 -8.08 0.68 -12.78
C GLU A 160 -7.65 2.12 -13.05
N LEU A 161 -7.57 2.96 -12.01
CA LEU A 161 -7.08 4.33 -12.13
C LEU A 161 -5.59 4.34 -12.50
N VAL A 162 -4.77 3.52 -11.86
CA VAL A 162 -3.32 3.41 -12.18
C VAL A 162 -3.12 2.86 -13.59
N ASP A 163 -3.87 1.84 -14.00
CA ASP A 163 -3.81 1.31 -15.37
C ASP A 163 -4.08 2.42 -16.40
N ALA A 164 -5.12 3.23 -16.18
CA ALA A 164 -5.47 4.35 -17.06
C ALA A 164 -4.41 5.47 -17.05
N ALA A 165 -3.88 5.80 -15.87
CA ALA A 165 -2.82 6.79 -15.72
C ALA A 165 -1.52 6.34 -16.41
N PHE A 166 -1.17 5.07 -16.32
CA PHE A 166 0.00 4.51 -17.01
C PHE A 166 -0.10 4.61 -18.53
N GLU A 167 -1.28 4.36 -19.11
CA GLU A 167 -1.48 4.54 -20.55
C GLU A 167 -1.24 5.99 -20.99
N GLN A 168 -1.64 6.97 -20.16
CA GLN A 168 -1.35 8.38 -20.41
C GLN A 168 0.13 8.72 -20.17
N ALA A 169 0.75 8.16 -19.12
CA ALA A 169 2.16 8.36 -18.78
C ALA A 169 3.10 7.95 -19.92
N LYS A 170 2.78 6.88 -20.66
CA LYS A 170 3.56 6.46 -21.83
C LYS A 170 3.74 7.56 -22.89
N ALA A 171 2.80 8.48 -23.00
CA ALA A 171 2.91 9.60 -23.94
C ALA A 171 3.79 10.74 -23.41
N ILE A 172 4.02 10.80 -22.10
CA ILE A 172 4.86 11.82 -21.44
C ILE A 172 6.32 11.39 -21.46
N ILE A 173 6.59 10.10 -21.25
CA ILE A 173 7.93 9.54 -21.23
C ILE A 173 8.55 9.65 -22.61
N ARG A 174 9.55 10.55 -22.76
CA ARG A 174 10.23 10.84 -24.01
C ARG A 174 11.68 11.26 -23.75
N PRO A 175 12.58 11.14 -24.73
CA PRO A 175 13.92 11.70 -24.60
C PRO A 175 13.87 13.20 -24.32
N GLY A 176 14.68 13.67 -23.38
CA GLY A 176 14.80 15.07 -23.03
C GLY A 176 13.93 15.55 -21.87
N ILE A 177 12.96 14.75 -21.38
CA ILE A 177 12.28 15.04 -20.11
C ILE A 177 13.15 14.54 -18.95
N THR A 178 13.12 15.23 -17.81
CA THR A 178 13.79 14.74 -16.59
C THR A 178 12.92 13.71 -15.85
N GLU A 179 13.55 12.90 -15.01
CA GLU A 179 12.83 11.95 -14.14
C GLU A 179 11.82 12.67 -13.24
N LYS A 180 12.20 13.82 -12.65
CA LYS A 180 11.32 14.63 -11.82
C LYS A 180 10.13 15.20 -12.57
N GLU A 181 10.35 15.77 -13.76
CA GLU A 181 9.25 16.28 -14.58
C GLU A 181 8.27 15.17 -14.95
N ALA A 182 8.79 14.00 -15.32
CA ALA A 182 7.96 12.84 -15.65
C ALA A 182 7.16 12.36 -14.43
N ALA A 183 7.77 12.25 -13.26
CA ALA A 183 7.09 11.87 -12.01
C ALA A 183 5.99 12.86 -11.64
N TRP A 184 6.27 14.17 -11.76
CA TRP A 184 5.29 15.23 -11.51
C TRP A 184 4.07 15.16 -12.45
N GLU A 185 4.30 14.95 -13.74
CA GLU A 185 3.20 14.80 -14.69
C GLU A 185 2.36 13.55 -14.43
N ILE A 186 2.99 12.43 -14.00
CA ILE A 186 2.28 11.22 -13.60
C ILE A 186 1.42 11.48 -12.36
N GLU A 187 1.96 12.14 -11.33
CA GLU A 187 1.19 12.50 -10.14
C GLU A 187 -0.02 13.36 -10.50
N LYS A 188 0.18 14.35 -11.36
CA LYS A 188 -0.90 15.22 -11.85
C LYS A 188 -2.02 14.42 -12.51
N ILE A 189 -1.67 13.44 -13.37
CA ILE A 189 -2.65 12.56 -14.01
C ILE A 189 -3.42 11.78 -12.95
N LEU A 190 -2.72 11.11 -12.01
CA LEU A 190 -3.37 10.31 -10.96
C LEU A 190 -4.40 11.14 -10.17
N ARG A 191 -4.04 12.38 -9.80
CA ARG A 191 -4.96 13.28 -9.08
C ARG A 191 -6.12 13.76 -9.95
N GLN A 192 -5.89 14.03 -11.22
CA GLN A 192 -6.93 14.44 -12.16
C GLN A 192 -7.93 13.32 -12.46
N GLU A 193 -7.46 12.07 -12.49
CA GLU A 193 -8.31 10.88 -12.64
C GLU A 193 -9.05 10.49 -11.36
N GLY A 194 -8.82 11.18 -10.23
CA GLY A 194 -9.60 11.05 -9.01
C GLY A 194 -8.92 10.31 -7.86
N SER A 195 -7.61 10.12 -7.90
CA SER A 195 -6.88 9.61 -6.74
C SER A 195 -6.94 10.61 -5.58
N GLU A 196 -7.33 10.14 -4.39
CA GLU A 196 -7.37 10.93 -3.15
C GLU A 196 -5.99 11.40 -2.69
N GLY A 197 -4.95 10.74 -3.14
CA GLY A 197 -3.54 11.00 -2.87
C GLY A 197 -2.67 9.94 -3.52
N ILE A 198 -1.36 10.10 -3.42
CA ILE A 198 -0.41 9.06 -3.79
C ILE A 198 -0.03 8.27 -2.53
N PRO A 199 -0.06 6.93 -2.55
CA PRO A 199 0.28 6.11 -1.39
C PRO A 199 1.76 6.17 -1.03
N PHE A 200 2.64 6.43 -2.01
CA PHE A 200 4.09 6.57 -1.88
C PHE A 200 4.65 7.51 -2.94
N GLU A 201 5.89 7.94 -2.80
CA GLU A 201 6.58 8.82 -3.77
C GLU A 201 6.74 8.09 -5.11
N ILE A 202 6.21 8.66 -6.18
CA ILE A 202 6.29 8.07 -7.54
C ILE A 202 7.74 7.93 -7.94
N ILE A 203 8.13 6.74 -8.37
CA ILE A 203 9.45 6.45 -8.92
C ILE A 203 9.39 6.62 -10.44
N VAL A 204 10.26 7.46 -10.98
CA VAL A 204 10.68 7.44 -12.37
C VAL A 204 12.19 7.41 -12.35
N ALA A 205 12.76 6.27 -12.72
CA ALA A 205 14.20 6.04 -12.68
C ALA A 205 14.68 5.53 -14.04
N SER A 206 15.70 6.18 -14.61
CA SER A 206 16.14 5.90 -15.98
C SER A 206 17.61 5.53 -16.05
N GLY A 207 17.97 4.63 -16.97
CA GLY A 207 19.32 4.12 -17.12
C GLY A 207 19.89 3.60 -15.80
N PRO A 208 21.10 4.03 -15.37
CA PRO A 208 21.71 3.56 -14.12
C PRO A 208 20.85 3.77 -12.87
N ASN A 209 19.99 4.80 -12.82
CA ASN A 209 19.10 5.04 -11.67
C ASN A 209 18.04 3.94 -11.53
N SER A 210 17.62 3.29 -12.61
CA SER A 210 16.68 2.17 -12.56
C SER A 210 17.24 0.91 -11.87
N ALA A 211 18.56 0.86 -11.64
CA ALA A 211 19.19 -0.18 -10.83
C ALA A 211 18.97 0.02 -9.31
N LEU A 212 18.34 1.11 -8.89
CA LEU A 212 18.01 1.39 -7.50
C LEU A 212 16.53 1.04 -7.26
N PRO A 213 16.20 -0.02 -6.51
CA PRO A 213 14.80 -0.44 -6.30
C PRO A 213 13.90 0.68 -5.74
N HIS A 214 14.45 1.51 -4.85
CA HIS A 214 13.76 2.66 -4.23
C HIS A 214 14.38 3.99 -4.70
N ALA A 215 14.59 4.12 -6.00
CA ALA A 215 15.11 5.35 -6.59
C ALA A 215 14.16 6.53 -6.32
N ARG A 216 14.75 7.71 -6.17
CA ARG A 216 13.98 8.96 -6.19
C ARG A 216 14.21 9.67 -7.51
N PRO A 217 13.17 10.25 -8.13
CA PRO A 217 13.31 11.00 -9.37
C PRO A 217 14.32 12.14 -9.23
N THR A 218 15.25 12.23 -10.19
CA THR A 218 16.32 13.22 -10.21
C THR A 218 16.18 14.19 -11.39
N GLU A 219 17.12 15.16 -11.49
CA GLU A 219 17.24 16.04 -12.67
C GLU A 219 17.87 15.32 -13.87
N LYS A 220 18.16 14.02 -13.77
CA LYS A 220 18.66 13.24 -14.89
C LYS A 220 17.65 13.26 -16.02
N THR A 221 18.13 13.64 -17.20
CA THR A 221 17.35 13.59 -18.44
C THR A 221 17.24 12.15 -18.92
N ILE A 222 16.03 11.72 -19.26
CA ILE A 222 15.76 10.41 -19.85
C ILE A 222 16.30 10.36 -21.27
N CYS A 223 17.08 9.32 -21.59
CA CYS A 223 17.71 9.13 -22.89
C CYS A 223 17.08 7.98 -23.69
N SER A 224 17.30 7.99 -24.99
CA SER A 224 16.86 6.89 -25.87
C SER A 224 17.70 5.64 -25.63
N GLY A 225 17.06 4.47 -25.63
CA GLY A 225 17.73 3.16 -25.51
C GLY A 225 17.94 2.66 -24.08
N GLU A 226 17.73 3.52 -23.06
CA GLU A 226 17.87 3.11 -21.65
C GLU A 226 16.55 2.57 -21.06
N PRO A 227 16.62 1.73 -20.02
CA PRO A 227 15.44 1.35 -19.24
C PRO A 227 14.88 2.56 -18.48
N VAL A 228 13.57 2.66 -18.41
CA VAL A 228 12.84 3.63 -17.59
C VAL A 228 11.87 2.84 -16.71
N LEU A 229 12.23 2.70 -15.45
CA LEU A 229 11.38 2.09 -14.43
C LEU A 229 10.43 3.14 -13.90
N ILE A 230 9.14 2.84 -13.96
CA ILE A 230 8.05 3.64 -13.39
C ILE A 230 7.39 2.80 -12.32
N ASP A 231 7.23 3.39 -11.12
CA ASP A 231 6.53 2.78 -10.01
C ASP A 231 5.59 3.82 -9.41
N MET A 232 4.30 3.50 -9.35
CA MET A 232 3.25 4.44 -8.99
C MET A 232 2.03 3.75 -8.40
N GLY A 233 1.32 4.48 -7.54
CA GLY A 233 0.11 4.00 -6.91
C GLY A 233 -0.97 5.07 -6.85
N ALA A 234 -2.22 4.64 -6.64
CA ALA A 234 -3.38 5.50 -6.41
C ALA A 234 -4.06 5.14 -5.09
N ARG A 235 -4.93 6.03 -4.61
CA ARG A 235 -5.73 5.82 -3.40
C ARG A 235 -7.19 6.14 -3.65
N ILE A 236 -8.07 5.18 -3.33
CA ILE A 236 -9.53 5.32 -3.44
C ILE A 236 -10.19 4.84 -2.15
N SER A 237 -10.95 5.70 -1.49
CA SER A 237 -11.60 5.43 -0.17
C SER A 237 -10.59 4.91 0.88
N GLY A 238 -9.37 5.47 0.86
CA GLY A 238 -8.26 5.08 1.71
C GLY A 238 -7.46 3.85 1.23
N TYR A 239 -7.98 3.03 0.31
CA TYR A 239 -7.32 1.82 -0.21
C TYR A 239 -6.33 2.18 -1.31
N CYS A 240 -5.16 1.54 -1.24
CA CYS A 240 -4.04 1.75 -2.14
C CYS A 240 -4.06 0.78 -3.32
N SER A 241 -3.44 1.20 -4.43
CA SER A 241 -2.89 0.32 -5.45
C SER A 241 -1.38 0.50 -5.54
N ASP A 242 -0.72 -0.47 -6.15
CA ASP A 242 0.71 -0.53 -6.38
C ASP A 242 1.01 -1.11 -7.76
N PHE A 243 2.00 -0.53 -8.47
CA PHE A 243 2.22 -0.86 -9.87
C PHE A 243 3.59 -0.45 -10.35
N SER A 244 4.35 -1.38 -10.89
CA SER A 244 5.60 -1.06 -11.58
C SER A 244 5.67 -1.60 -13.00
N ARG A 245 6.24 -0.81 -13.90
CA ARG A 245 6.64 -1.25 -15.25
C ARG A 245 7.99 -0.66 -15.65
N THR A 246 8.75 -1.44 -16.39
CA THR A 246 9.95 -0.93 -17.06
C THR A 246 9.68 -0.77 -18.55
N LEU A 247 9.94 0.42 -19.06
CA LEU A 247 9.80 0.80 -20.46
C LEU A 247 11.18 1.05 -21.08
N PHE A 248 11.25 1.03 -22.42
CA PHE A 248 12.43 1.44 -23.18
C PHE A 248 12.03 2.45 -24.25
N LEU A 249 12.76 3.55 -24.33
CA LEU A 249 12.58 4.54 -25.40
C LEU A 249 13.37 4.10 -26.64
N GLY A 250 12.68 3.60 -27.65
CA GLY A 250 13.30 2.99 -28.82
C GLY A 250 13.75 1.55 -28.55
N LYS A 251 14.85 1.14 -29.14
CA LYS A 251 15.31 -0.24 -29.07
C LYS A 251 16.13 -0.46 -27.79
N ALA A 252 15.66 -1.37 -26.94
CA ALA A 252 16.47 -1.88 -25.83
C ALA A 252 17.69 -2.63 -26.33
N ASP A 253 18.80 -2.58 -25.60
CA ASP A 253 19.94 -3.44 -25.88
C ASP A 253 19.60 -4.92 -25.59
N LYS A 254 20.47 -5.83 -26.04
CA LYS A 254 20.23 -7.28 -25.93
C LYS A 254 20.18 -7.73 -24.46
N THR A 255 21.03 -7.18 -23.62
CA THR A 255 21.10 -7.52 -22.19
C THR A 255 19.78 -7.18 -21.49
N PHE A 256 19.26 -5.97 -21.71
CA PHE A 256 18.00 -5.56 -21.10
C PHE A 256 16.77 -6.27 -21.69
N GLN A 257 16.81 -6.67 -22.97
CA GLN A 257 15.79 -7.55 -23.55
C GLN A 257 15.76 -8.92 -22.86
N GLU A 258 16.94 -9.50 -22.62
CA GLU A 258 17.10 -10.78 -21.92
C GLU A 258 16.60 -10.68 -20.48
N ILE A 259 17.06 -9.69 -19.73
CA ILE A 259 16.65 -9.43 -18.33
C ILE A 259 15.14 -9.22 -18.24
N TYR A 260 14.55 -8.43 -19.14
CA TYR A 260 13.11 -8.21 -19.18
C TYR A 260 12.34 -9.52 -19.34
N ASN A 261 12.78 -10.39 -20.23
CA ASN A 261 12.15 -11.69 -20.47
C ASN A 261 12.28 -12.62 -19.26
N ILE A 262 13.43 -12.60 -18.58
CA ILE A 262 13.65 -13.38 -17.34
C ILE A 262 12.70 -12.90 -16.23
N VAL A 263 12.62 -11.60 -16.00
CA VAL A 263 11.72 -11.00 -14.98
C VAL A 263 10.27 -11.29 -15.32
N LEU A 264 9.86 -11.14 -16.59
CA LEU A 264 8.50 -11.45 -17.03
C LEU A 264 8.15 -12.92 -16.82
N LYS A 265 9.08 -13.84 -17.16
CA LYS A 265 8.90 -15.27 -16.91
C LYS A 265 8.78 -15.57 -15.43
N ALA A 266 9.65 -15.00 -14.60
CA ALA A 266 9.61 -15.17 -13.15
C ALA A 266 8.27 -14.72 -12.56
N GLN A 267 7.78 -13.53 -12.95
CA GLN A 267 6.51 -12.99 -12.50
C GLN A 267 5.33 -13.87 -12.95
N THR A 268 5.28 -14.25 -14.23
CA THR A 268 4.19 -15.07 -14.77
C THR A 268 4.14 -16.43 -14.07
N THR A 269 5.31 -17.08 -13.87
CA THR A 269 5.39 -18.36 -13.16
C THR A 269 4.90 -18.24 -11.72
N ALA A 270 5.25 -17.16 -11.02
CA ALA A 270 4.75 -16.95 -9.66
C ALA A 270 3.22 -16.75 -9.65
N ILE A 271 2.67 -15.92 -10.53
CA ILE A 271 1.23 -15.69 -10.63
C ILE A 271 0.48 -17.01 -10.90
N GLU A 272 0.96 -17.84 -11.81
CA GLU A 272 0.34 -19.11 -12.19
C GLU A 272 0.48 -20.19 -11.10
N GLY A 273 1.57 -20.14 -10.34
CA GLY A 273 1.90 -21.16 -9.35
C GLY A 273 1.41 -20.89 -7.93
N ILE A 274 1.01 -19.66 -7.60
CA ILE A 274 0.54 -19.32 -6.25
C ILE A 274 -0.84 -19.88 -5.99
N GLU A 275 -0.99 -20.56 -4.84
CA GLU A 275 -2.23 -21.18 -4.40
C GLU A 275 -2.56 -20.86 -2.93
N SER A 276 -3.83 -20.94 -2.57
CA SER A 276 -4.29 -20.84 -1.18
C SER A 276 -3.69 -21.96 -0.32
N GLY A 277 -3.23 -21.62 0.88
CA GLY A 277 -2.51 -22.54 1.78
C GLY A 277 -1.01 -22.65 1.52
N MET A 278 -0.50 -22.00 0.46
CA MET A 278 0.94 -21.93 0.19
C MET A 278 1.63 -21.03 1.22
N ASP A 279 2.82 -21.41 1.67
CA ASP A 279 3.70 -20.57 2.47
C ASP A 279 4.28 -19.44 1.63
N THR A 280 4.36 -18.22 2.18
CA THR A 280 4.83 -17.03 1.47
C THR A 280 6.27 -17.13 0.98
N SER A 281 7.13 -17.90 1.67
CA SER A 281 8.49 -18.20 1.17
C SER A 281 8.48 -19.16 -0.02
N GLN A 282 7.48 -20.04 -0.12
CA GLN A 282 7.31 -20.90 -1.30
C GLN A 282 6.85 -20.09 -2.49
N ALA A 283 5.95 -19.11 -2.27
CA ALA A 283 5.52 -18.18 -3.32
C ALA A 283 6.72 -17.36 -3.87
N ASP A 284 7.59 -16.85 -2.99
CA ASP A 284 8.83 -16.15 -3.40
C ASP A 284 9.75 -17.05 -4.25
N ARG A 285 9.92 -18.31 -3.85
CA ARG A 285 10.77 -19.26 -4.57
C ARG A 285 10.33 -19.52 -6.02
N LEU A 286 9.04 -19.41 -6.33
CA LEU A 286 8.54 -19.59 -7.71
C LEU A 286 9.18 -18.60 -8.68
N ALA A 287 9.35 -17.35 -8.29
CA ALA A 287 10.01 -16.34 -9.13
C ALA A 287 11.53 -16.36 -8.94
N ARG A 288 12.01 -16.44 -7.70
CA ARG A 288 13.43 -16.35 -7.35
C ARG A 288 14.25 -17.44 -8.03
N SER A 289 13.76 -18.68 -8.05
CA SER A 289 14.47 -19.80 -8.68
C SER A 289 14.71 -19.57 -10.19
N ILE A 290 13.81 -18.90 -10.88
CA ILE A 290 13.98 -18.57 -12.33
C ILE A 290 15.10 -17.56 -12.51
N ILE A 291 15.14 -16.53 -11.66
CA ILE A 291 16.16 -15.47 -11.71
C ILE A 291 17.54 -16.04 -11.32
N GLU A 292 17.61 -16.91 -10.30
CA GLU A 292 18.83 -17.60 -9.87
C GLU A 292 19.38 -18.53 -10.96
N GLN A 293 18.52 -19.34 -11.59
CA GLN A 293 18.90 -20.23 -12.69
C GLN A 293 19.42 -19.47 -13.92
N ALA A 294 18.96 -18.23 -14.11
CA ALA A 294 19.48 -17.34 -15.15
C ALA A 294 20.79 -16.63 -14.78
N GLY A 295 21.32 -16.85 -13.56
CA GLY A 295 22.58 -16.27 -13.09
C GLY A 295 22.45 -14.87 -12.46
N TYR A 296 21.23 -14.41 -12.15
CA TYR A 296 20.96 -13.08 -11.59
C TYR A 296 20.47 -13.10 -10.14
N GLY A 297 20.63 -14.20 -9.40
CA GLY A 297 20.14 -14.34 -8.01
C GLY A 297 20.64 -13.26 -7.07
N ASP A 298 21.93 -12.89 -7.13
CA ASP A 298 22.56 -11.90 -6.26
C ASP A 298 22.06 -10.46 -6.50
N VAL A 299 21.37 -10.22 -7.61
CA VAL A 299 20.86 -8.90 -8.01
C VAL A 299 19.32 -8.82 -7.98
N PHE A 300 18.68 -9.80 -7.34
CA PHE A 300 17.28 -9.77 -6.90
C PHE A 300 17.22 -9.71 -5.36
N GLY A 301 17.45 -8.53 -4.81
CA GLY A 301 17.74 -8.31 -3.40
C GLY A 301 16.53 -8.06 -2.48
N HIS A 302 15.28 -8.12 -2.96
CA HIS A 302 14.06 -7.93 -2.15
C HIS A 302 13.13 -9.14 -2.21
N GLY A 303 12.05 -9.13 -1.44
CA GLY A 303 11.00 -10.15 -1.50
C GLY A 303 10.23 -10.10 -2.82
N LEU A 304 9.46 -11.15 -3.10
CA LEU A 304 8.61 -11.21 -4.28
C LEU A 304 7.48 -10.17 -4.26
N GLY A 305 7.04 -9.75 -3.06
CA GLY A 305 5.98 -8.77 -2.92
C GLY A 305 5.43 -8.66 -1.50
N HIS A 306 4.36 -7.91 -1.37
CA HIS A 306 3.71 -7.59 -0.09
C HIS A 306 2.21 -7.42 -0.26
N GLY A 307 1.47 -7.54 0.85
CA GLY A 307 0.05 -7.22 0.89
C GLY A 307 -0.20 -5.73 0.61
N VAL A 308 -1.34 -5.45 -0.01
CA VAL A 308 -1.81 -4.09 -0.27
C VAL A 308 -3.25 -3.93 0.22
N GLY A 309 -3.55 -2.80 0.85
CA GLY A 309 -4.88 -2.47 1.34
C GLY A 309 -4.99 -1.01 1.73
N LEU A 310 -5.31 -0.72 2.99
CA LEU A 310 -5.30 0.64 3.53
C LEU A 310 -3.86 1.17 3.66
N ALA A 311 -2.90 0.31 3.98
CA ALA A 311 -1.49 0.60 3.82
C ALA A 311 -1.00 0.04 2.48
N VAL A 312 -0.01 0.70 1.86
CA VAL A 312 0.62 0.16 0.65
C VAL A 312 1.39 -1.12 0.98
N HIS A 313 2.07 -1.16 2.12
CA HIS A 313 2.73 -2.38 2.63
C HIS A 313 1.95 -2.90 3.84
N GLU A 314 1.32 -4.05 3.70
CA GLU A 314 0.66 -4.77 4.79
C GLU A 314 0.80 -6.30 4.62
N PHE A 315 0.18 -7.10 5.49
CA PHE A 315 0.18 -8.55 5.33
C PHE A 315 -0.56 -9.01 4.08
N PRO A 316 -0.05 -10.10 3.43
CA PRO A 316 1.14 -10.89 3.76
C PRO A 316 2.44 -10.28 3.22
N MET A 317 3.60 -10.70 3.75
CA MET A 317 4.91 -10.40 3.16
C MET A 317 5.42 -11.63 2.42
N LEU A 318 5.70 -11.51 1.11
CA LEU A 318 6.21 -12.61 0.28
C LEU A 318 7.73 -12.46 0.12
N GLY A 319 8.49 -13.25 0.85
CA GLY A 319 9.95 -13.16 0.82
C GLY A 319 10.63 -14.42 1.35
N PRO A 320 11.96 -14.56 1.18
CA PRO A 320 12.70 -15.79 1.50
C PRO A 320 12.57 -16.24 2.95
N SER A 321 12.37 -15.31 3.88
CA SER A 321 12.29 -15.55 5.33
C SER A 321 10.87 -15.45 5.89
N SER A 322 9.86 -15.30 5.05
CA SER A 322 8.46 -15.21 5.47
C SER A 322 7.89 -16.62 5.68
N SER A 323 6.91 -16.72 6.60
CA SER A 323 6.28 -18.02 6.95
C SER A 323 4.76 -17.91 7.08
N ASP A 324 4.15 -16.85 6.59
CA ASP A 324 2.70 -16.70 6.59
C ASP A 324 2.06 -17.63 5.55
N LEU A 325 0.82 -18.05 5.80
CA LEU A 325 0.05 -18.82 4.84
C LEU A 325 -0.85 -17.92 4.00
N LEU A 326 -0.77 -18.09 2.70
CA LEU A 326 -1.66 -17.41 1.76
C LEU A 326 -3.09 -17.94 1.87
N ALA A 327 -4.07 -17.05 1.85
CA ALA A 327 -5.48 -17.42 1.96
C ALA A 327 -6.34 -16.61 0.98
N ASP A 328 -7.48 -17.17 0.60
CA ASP A 328 -8.47 -16.51 -0.24
C ASP A 328 -8.92 -15.18 0.39
N GLY A 329 -9.03 -14.14 -0.43
CA GLY A 329 -9.31 -12.76 -0.02
C GLY A 329 -8.06 -11.92 0.24
N MET A 330 -6.87 -12.49 0.27
CA MET A 330 -5.63 -11.70 0.34
C MET A 330 -5.37 -11.00 -0.99
N VAL A 331 -4.93 -9.75 -0.92
CA VAL A 331 -4.47 -8.93 -2.04
C VAL A 331 -3.01 -8.56 -1.81
N PHE A 332 -2.16 -8.81 -2.80
CA PHE A 332 -0.72 -8.59 -2.69
C PHE A 332 -0.07 -8.32 -4.05
N THR A 333 1.16 -7.80 -4.05
CA THR A 333 1.97 -7.58 -5.23
C THR A 333 2.76 -8.83 -5.63
N ILE A 334 3.09 -8.94 -6.91
CA ILE A 334 4.08 -9.88 -7.46
C ILE A 334 5.02 -9.07 -8.35
N GLU A 335 6.20 -8.75 -7.84
CA GLU A 335 7.10 -7.71 -8.34
C GLU A 335 8.57 -8.14 -8.48
N PRO A 336 8.89 -9.28 -9.08
CA PRO A 336 10.29 -9.64 -9.24
C PRO A 336 11.06 -8.58 -10.03
N GLY A 337 12.35 -8.41 -9.70
CA GLY A 337 13.23 -7.45 -10.36
C GLY A 337 14.67 -7.91 -10.45
N ILE A 338 15.40 -7.40 -11.45
CA ILE A 338 16.84 -7.59 -11.64
C ILE A 338 17.47 -6.20 -11.76
N TYR A 339 18.48 -5.92 -10.92
CA TYR A 339 19.08 -4.59 -10.79
C TYR A 339 20.60 -4.67 -10.96
N LEU A 340 21.10 -4.20 -12.12
CA LEU A 340 22.53 -4.20 -12.45
C LEU A 340 23.15 -2.85 -12.08
N ALA A 341 23.88 -2.81 -10.98
CA ALA A 341 24.50 -1.59 -10.47
C ALA A 341 25.29 -0.84 -11.55
N GLY A 342 25.00 0.47 -11.71
CA GLY A 342 25.64 1.33 -12.71
C GLY A 342 25.20 1.12 -14.16
N GLN A 343 24.31 0.17 -14.44
CA GLN A 343 23.80 -0.11 -15.78
C GLN A 343 22.29 0.19 -15.88
N GLY A 344 21.48 -0.44 -15.04
CA GLY A 344 20.04 -0.27 -15.00
C GLY A 344 19.33 -1.47 -14.39
N GLY A 345 18.00 -1.39 -14.27
CA GLY A 345 17.19 -2.45 -13.70
C GLY A 345 15.85 -2.62 -14.42
N VAL A 346 15.24 -3.76 -14.15
CA VAL A 346 13.90 -4.12 -14.62
C VAL A 346 13.09 -4.66 -13.46
N ARG A 347 11.91 -4.09 -13.22
CA ARG A 347 10.84 -4.62 -12.36
C ARG A 347 9.54 -4.67 -13.15
N ILE A 348 8.80 -5.75 -12.99
CA ILE A 348 7.45 -5.92 -13.53
C ILE A 348 6.57 -6.35 -12.38
N GLU A 349 5.57 -5.56 -12.07
CA GLU A 349 4.71 -5.76 -10.92
C GLU A 349 3.25 -5.76 -11.32
N ASP A 350 2.49 -6.69 -10.74
CA ASP A 350 1.04 -6.68 -10.74
C ASP A 350 0.50 -6.89 -9.34
N MET A 351 -0.63 -6.29 -9.08
CA MET A 351 -1.48 -6.66 -7.94
C MET A 351 -2.34 -7.87 -8.30
N VAL A 352 -2.43 -8.81 -7.38
CA VAL A 352 -3.28 -9.99 -7.48
C VAL A 352 -4.19 -10.12 -6.27
N VAL A 353 -5.34 -10.77 -6.44
CA VAL A 353 -6.18 -11.27 -5.35
C VAL A 353 -6.15 -12.81 -5.38
N LEU A 354 -6.00 -13.43 -4.21
CA LEU A 354 -6.17 -14.88 -4.09
C LEU A 354 -7.67 -15.18 -3.98
N GLU A 355 -8.20 -15.93 -4.93
CA GLU A 355 -9.62 -16.19 -5.05
C GLU A 355 -9.85 -17.59 -5.64
N ASN A 356 -10.73 -18.38 -5.02
CA ASN A 356 -10.99 -19.78 -5.41
C ASN A 356 -9.69 -20.62 -5.45
N GLY A 357 -8.79 -20.38 -4.50
CA GLY A 357 -7.53 -21.11 -4.37
C GLY A 357 -6.40 -20.65 -5.32
N LYS A 358 -6.60 -19.66 -6.19
CA LYS A 358 -5.65 -19.21 -7.21
C LYS A 358 -5.46 -17.69 -7.22
N ALA A 359 -4.30 -17.24 -7.67
CA ALA A 359 -4.04 -15.83 -7.88
C ALA A 359 -4.74 -15.33 -9.15
N ARG A 360 -5.61 -14.32 -9.00
CA ARG A 360 -6.24 -13.58 -10.09
C ARG A 360 -5.63 -12.18 -10.19
N VAL A 361 -5.10 -11.85 -11.35
CA VAL A 361 -4.49 -10.54 -11.62
C VAL A 361 -5.57 -9.45 -11.64
N LEU A 362 -5.34 -8.35 -10.91
CA LEU A 362 -6.16 -7.15 -10.91
C LEU A 362 -5.69 -6.14 -11.96
N THR A 363 -4.38 -5.98 -12.11
CA THR A 363 -3.71 -5.07 -13.05
C THR A 363 -3.96 -5.47 -14.51
N LYS A 364 -4.33 -4.52 -15.36
CA LYS A 364 -4.67 -4.76 -16.78
C LYS A 364 -3.65 -4.17 -17.75
N ALA A 365 -2.75 -3.29 -17.29
CA ALA A 365 -1.72 -2.67 -18.10
C ALA A 365 -0.80 -3.71 -18.74
N ARG A 366 -0.63 -3.60 -20.06
CA ARG A 366 0.11 -4.59 -20.86
C ARG A 366 1.59 -4.66 -20.45
N LYS A 367 2.13 -5.87 -20.43
CA LYS A 367 3.56 -6.17 -20.19
C LYS A 367 4.36 -6.20 -21.50
N ASN A 368 3.72 -6.47 -22.64
CA ASN A 368 4.40 -6.70 -23.91
C ASN A 368 4.73 -5.43 -24.71
N SER A 369 4.34 -4.24 -24.22
CA SER A 369 4.58 -2.95 -24.87
C SER A 369 5.69 -2.16 -24.18
N PHE A 370 6.80 -2.82 -23.88
CA PHE A 370 7.91 -2.19 -23.17
C PHE A 370 8.75 -1.25 -24.06
N GLN A 371 8.62 -1.32 -25.40
CA GLN A 371 9.30 -0.40 -26.30
C GLN A 371 8.37 0.72 -26.75
N LEU A 372 8.70 1.95 -26.39
CA LEU A 372 8.01 3.14 -26.88
C LEU A 372 8.72 3.68 -28.14
N PRO A 373 7.96 4.16 -29.13
CA PRO A 373 8.57 4.76 -30.31
C PRO A 373 9.36 6.02 -29.94
N THR A 374 10.53 6.21 -30.54
CA THR A 374 11.27 7.48 -30.48
C THR A 374 10.58 8.51 -31.36
N PHE A 375 10.12 9.59 -30.79
CA PHE A 375 9.52 10.68 -31.57
C PHE A 375 10.61 11.38 -32.40
N SER A 376 10.47 11.43 -33.74
CA SER A 376 11.31 12.25 -34.59
C SER A 376 11.03 13.74 -34.33
N ASN A 377 12.03 14.60 -34.51
CA ASN A 377 11.91 16.05 -34.30
C ASN A 377 10.79 16.72 -35.13
N GLN A 378 10.33 16.09 -36.21
CA GLN A 378 9.20 16.58 -37.03
C GLN A 378 7.82 16.47 -36.33
N GLN A 379 7.66 15.49 -35.41
CA GLN A 379 6.41 15.40 -34.63
C GLN A 379 6.38 16.37 -33.44
N LYS A 380 7.53 16.90 -33.03
CA LYS A 380 7.65 17.91 -31.97
C LYS A 380 7.02 19.23 -32.41
N SER A 381 7.33 19.71 -33.61
CA SER A 381 6.76 20.92 -34.21
C SER A 381 5.24 20.86 -34.33
N GLN A 382 4.69 19.77 -34.81
CA GLN A 382 3.22 19.61 -34.98
C GLN A 382 2.43 19.54 -33.69
N ARG A 383 3.04 19.13 -32.56
CA ARG A 383 2.38 19.13 -31.25
C ARG A 383 2.48 20.47 -30.55
N GLU A 384 3.62 21.16 -30.65
CA GLU A 384 3.81 22.52 -30.16
C GLU A 384 2.84 23.49 -30.86
N ASP A 385 2.67 23.35 -32.20
CA ASP A 385 1.69 24.11 -32.97
C ASP A 385 0.24 23.81 -32.59
N ARG A 386 -0.09 22.55 -32.20
CA ARG A 386 -1.45 22.23 -31.74
C ARG A 386 -1.73 22.66 -30.30
N MET A 387 -0.73 22.74 -29.44
CA MET A 387 -0.87 23.31 -28.09
C MET A 387 -1.00 24.84 -28.16
N PHE A 388 -0.16 25.50 -28.95
CA PHE A 388 -0.21 26.94 -29.13
C PHE A 388 -1.55 27.42 -29.73
N ASN A 389 -2.08 26.68 -30.71
CA ASN A 389 -3.38 27.02 -31.31
C ASN A 389 -4.60 26.71 -30.40
N ARG A 390 -4.45 25.94 -29.33
CA ARG A 390 -5.52 25.75 -28.32
C ARG A 390 -5.53 26.83 -27.24
N GLU A 391 -4.43 27.49 -26.99
CA GLU A 391 -4.36 28.64 -26.04
C GLU A 391 -4.78 29.95 -26.65
N VAL A 392 -4.71 30.09 -27.98
CA VAL A 392 -5.12 31.31 -28.72
C VAL A 392 -6.62 31.33 -29.05
N THR A 393 -7.35 30.23 -28.85
CA THR A 393 -8.78 30.10 -29.14
C THR A 393 -9.67 29.96 -27.87
N LYS A 394 -9.17 30.40 -26.75
CA LYS A 394 -9.92 30.65 -25.50
C LYS A 394 -9.78 32.12 -25.10
#